data_01f8cbe857e99fa092ef133dac24032f
#
_entry.id   01f8cbe857e99fa092ef133dac24032f
#
_cell.length_a   1.000
_cell.length_b   1.000
_cell.length_c   1.000
_cell.angle_alpha   90.00
_cell.angle_beta   90.00
_cell.angle_gamma   90.00
#
_symmetry.space_group_name_H-M   'P 1'
#
loop_
_entity.id
_entity.type
_entity.pdbx_description
1 polymer ?
#
loop_
_entity_poly.entity_id
_entity_poly.type
_entity_poly.pdbx_seq_one_letter_code
_entity_poly.pdbx_strand_id
1 'polypeptide(L)'
;RKYYNILMKHRMWLEMKRVLDVIVAGIMLAVLIIPMGIIALAIRLDSPGPVFFRQARVTQYGRIFRIYKFRTMVDNASKLGAAVTVDNDSRITKVGAFLRKYRMDEFPQLFNILAGDMTLVGTRPEVPKYVKKYTKEMYATLLLPAGLTSRTSIAYKDEDKLLGEAVDEKSTDNIY
;
A
#
# COMPACT_ATOMS: atom_id res chain seq x y z
N ARG A 1 15.69 -1.13 21.55
CA ARG A 1 15.48 -2.02 22.72
C ARG A 1 14.17 -1.75 23.45
N LYS A 2 13.83 -0.49 23.83
CA LYS A 2 12.62 -0.15 24.61
C LYS A 2 11.35 -0.68 23.93
N TYR A 3 11.10 -0.33 22.68
CA TYR A 3 9.88 -0.76 21.92
C TYR A 3 9.84 -2.27 21.69
N TYR A 4 10.96 -2.90 21.41
CA TYR A 4 11.05 -4.35 21.26
C TYR A 4 10.63 -5.08 22.55
N ASN A 5 11.10 -4.64 23.71
CA ASN A 5 10.74 -5.22 24.99
C ASN A 5 9.24 -5.08 25.30
N ILE A 6 8.62 -3.95 24.91
CA ILE A 6 7.17 -3.75 25.03
C ILE A 6 6.41 -4.77 24.15
N LEU A 7 6.83 -4.93 22.90
CA LEU A 7 6.20 -5.88 21.98
C LEU A 7 6.32 -7.33 22.46
N MET A 8 7.47 -7.70 23.00
CA MET A 8 7.68 -9.06 23.53
C MET A 8 6.75 -9.39 24.71
N LYS A 9 6.39 -8.41 25.54
CA LYS A 9 5.38 -8.59 26.60
C LYS A 9 3.99 -8.90 26.02
N HIS A 10 3.72 -8.47 24.80
CA HIS A 10 2.43 -8.67 24.12
C HIS A 10 2.49 -9.72 23.00
N ARG A 11 3.50 -10.59 23.01
CA ARG A 11 3.73 -11.57 21.93
C ARG A 11 2.49 -12.43 21.64
N MET A 12 1.83 -12.95 22.65
CA MET A 12 0.61 -13.74 22.50
C MET A 12 -0.48 -12.99 21.76
N TRP A 13 -0.68 -11.70 22.08
CA TRP A 13 -1.65 -10.84 21.38
C TRP A 13 -1.27 -10.61 19.92
N LEU A 14 0.02 -10.49 19.60
CA LEU A 14 0.50 -10.35 18.22
C LEU A 14 0.27 -11.64 17.41
N GLU A 15 0.46 -12.80 18.02
CA GLU A 15 0.18 -14.10 17.41
C GLU A 15 -1.34 -14.27 17.17
N MET A 16 -2.18 -13.97 18.17
CA MET A 16 -3.64 -13.97 18.02
C MET A 16 -4.10 -13.00 16.94
N LYS A 17 -3.54 -11.78 16.92
CA LYS A 17 -3.82 -10.79 15.85
C LYS A 17 -3.48 -11.37 14.48
N ARG A 18 -2.35 -12.07 14.34
CA ARG A 18 -1.97 -12.69 13.07
C ARG A 18 -2.98 -13.74 12.61
N VAL A 19 -3.47 -14.58 13.50
CA VAL A 19 -4.52 -15.56 13.19
C VAL A 19 -5.78 -14.84 12.71
N LEU A 20 -6.22 -13.80 13.42
CA LEU A 20 -7.38 -12.99 13.03
C LEU A 20 -7.16 -12.32 11.67
N ASP A 21 -5.98 -11.74 11.41
CA ASP A 21 -5.65 -11.13 10.12
C ASP A 21 -5.81 -12.14 8.96
N VAL A 22 -5.34 -13.37 9.13
CA VAL A 22 -5.45 -14.43 8.12
C VAL A 22 -6.90 -14.84 7.89
N ILE A 23 -7.66 -15.05 8.96
CA ILE A 23 -9.08 -15.43 8.88
C ILE A 23 -9.88 -14.35 8.15
N VAL A 24 -9.75 -13.10 8.59
CA VAL A 24 -10.49 -11.97 8.01
C VAL A 24 -10.06 -11.75 6.55
N ALA A 25 -8.76 -11.77 6.25
CA ALA A 25 -8.28 -11.64 4.87
C ALA A 25 -8.78 -12.78 3.98
N GLY A 26 -8.83 -14.00 4.48
CA GLY A 26 -9.37 -15.17 3.76
C GLY A 26 -10.86 -15.00 3.44
N ILE A 27 -11.67 -14.59 4.42
CA ILE A 27 -13.10 -14.31 4.23
C ILE A 27 -13.30 -13.17 3.22
N MET A 28 -12.57 -12.06 3.39
CA MET A 28 -12.65 -10.93 2.47
C MET A 28 -12.28 -11.36 1.06
N LEU A 29 -11.23 -12.15 0.88
CA LEU A 29 -10.81 -12.63 -0.43
C LEU A 29 -11.87 -13.54 -1.06
N ALA A 30 -12.48 -14.46 -0.29
CA ALA A 30 -13.55 -15.32 -0.78
C ALA A 30 -14.77 -14.52 -1.29
N VAL A 31 -15.12 -13.43 -0.60
CA VAL A 31 -16.22 -12.53 -1.03
C VAL A 31 -15.81 -11.68 -2.23
N LEU A 32 -14.56 -11.19 -2.25
CA LEU A 32 -14.10 -10.22 -3.25
C LEU A 32 -13.53 -10.87 -4.51
N ILE A 33 -13.37 -12.19 -4.59
CA ILE A 33 -12.72 -12.85 -5.73
C ILE A 33 -13.47 -12.61 -7.05
N ILE A 34 -14.81 -12.63 -7.02
CA ILE A 34 -15.64 -12.34 -8.21
C ILE A 34 -15.55 -10.85 -8.58
N PRO A 35 -15.79 -9.87 -7.68
CA PRO A 35 -15.54 -8.46 -7.96
C PRO A 35 -14.12 -8.18 -8.49
N MET A 36 -13.11 -8.78 -7.90
CA MET A 36 -11.72 -8.64 -8.35
C MET A 36 -11.52 -9.17 -9.78
N GLY A 37 -12.17 -10.26 -10.16
CA GLY A 37 -12.19 -10.78 -11.53
C GLY A 37 -12.79 -9.79 -12.52
N ILE A 38 -13.92 -9.17 -12.17
CA ILE A 38 -14.57 -8.13 -12.98
C ILE A 38 -13.65 -6.91 -13.14
N ILE A 39 -13.03 -6.45 -12.03
CA ILE A 39 -12.06 -5.35 -12.06
C ILE A 39 -10.88 -5.69 -12.97
N ALA A 40 -10.35 -6.91 -12.87
CA ALA A 40 -9.23 -7.36 -13.69
C ALA A 40 -9.56 -7.30 -15.20
N LEU A 41 -10.78 -7.73 -15.58
CA LEU A 41 -11.27 -7.63 -16.94
C LEU A 41 -11.41 -6.17 -17.38
N ALA A 42 -12.02 -5.32 -16.54
CA ALA A 42 -12.19 -3.89 -16.84
C ALA A 42 -10.83 -3.19 -17.07
N ILE A 43 -9.83 -3.47 -16.24
CA ILE A 43 -8.46 -2.93 -16.42
C ILE A 43 -7.87 -3.38 -17.76
N ARG A 44 -8.08 -4.63 -18.14
CA ARG A 44 -7.54 -5.19 -19.38
C ARG A 44 -8.18 -4.58 -20.63
N LEU A 45 -9.46 -4.25 -20.53
CA LEU A 45 -10.21 -3.58 -21.61
C LEU A 45 -9.89 -2.08 -21.71
N ASP A 46 -9.62 -1.41 -20.57
CA ASP A 46 -9.34 0.03 -20.52
C ASP A 46 -7.94 0.39 -21.05
N SER A 47 -6.94 -0.46 -20.81
CA SER A 47 -5.58 -0.21 -21.29
C SER A 47 -4.76 -1.49 -21.48
N PRO A 48 -3.86 -1.58 -22.49
CA PRO A 48 -2.98 -2.74 -22.68
C PRO A 48 -1.98 -2.87 -21.52
N GLY A 49 -1.57 -4.12 -21.22
CA GLY A 49 -0.57 -4.42 -20.19
C GLY A 49 -1.08 -5.29 -19.04
N PRO A 50 -0.28 -5.53 -17.97
CA PRO A 50 -0.63 -6.42 -16.87
C PRO A 50 -1.76 -5.86 -16.01
N VAL A 51 -2.59 -6.73 -15.42
CA VAL A 51 -3.67 -6.36 -14.50
C VAL A 51 -3.11 -5.86 -13.17
N PHE A 52 -2.04 -6.49 -12.67
CA PHE A 52 -1.46 -6.18 -11.40
C PHE A 52 -0.21 -5.30 -11.55
N PHE A 53 -0.13 -4.28 -10.72
CA PHE A 53 1.07 -3.52 -10.46
C PHE A 53 1.77 -4.10 -9.23
N ARG A 54 3.10 -4.23 -9.31
CA ARG A 54 3.92 -4.77 -8.22
C ARG A 54 5.11 -3.84 -7.97
N GLN A 55 5.22 -3.36 -6.73
CA GLN A 55 6.30 -2.47 -6.30
C GLN A 55 6.99 -3.03 -5.06
N ALA A 56 8.32 -2.89 -5.01
CA ALA A 56 9.10 -3.23 -3.83
C ALA A 56 8.74 -2.27 -2.66
N ARG A 57 8.45 -2.86 -1.52
CA ARG A 57 8.11 -2.18 -0.26
C ARG A 57 8.86 -2.84 0.89
N VAL A 58 8.98 -2.13 2.00
CA VAL A 58 9.62 -2.63 3.21
C VAL A 58 8.54 -3.01 4.22
N THR A 59 8.72 -4.16 4.87
CA THR A 59 7.88 -4.66 5.95
C THR A 59 8.72 -4.93 7.20
N GLN A 60 8.20 -5.74 8.10
CA GLN A 60 8.80 -6.06 9.39
C GLN A 60 10.30 -6.41 9.28
N TYR A 61 11.08 -5.87 10.19
CA TYR A 61 12.54 -6.04 10.30
C TYR A 61 13.34 -5.64 9.04
N GLY A 62 12.77 -4.74 8.22
CA GLY A 62 13.44 -4.27 7.01
C GLY A 62 13.35 -5.24 5.83
N ARG A 63 12.56 -6.33 5.91
CA ARG A 63 12.36 -7.29 4.82
C ARG A 63 11.67 -6.63 3.65
N ILE A 64 12.20 -6.82 2.45
CA ILE A 64 11.61 -6.32 1.21
C ILE A 64 10.62 -7.35 0.68
N PHE A 65 9.42 -6.89 0.30
CA PHE A 65 8.40 -7.67 -0.37
C PHE A 65 7.85 -6.92 -1.57
N ARG A 66 7.04 -7.57 -2.40
CA ARG A 66 6.35 -6.94 -3.52
C ARG A 66 4.87 -6.80 -3.22
N ILE A 67 4.43 -5.55 -3.03
CA ILE A 67 3.01 -5.25 -2.81
C ILE A 67 2.21 -5.54 -4.07
N TYR A 68 1.03 -6.15 -3.93
CA TYR A 68 0.08 -6.34 -5.00
C TYR A 68 -0.93 -5.19 -5.02
N LYS A 69 -1.11 -4.57 -6.18
CA LYS A 69 -2.18 -3.59 -6.44
C LYS A 69 -2.78 -3.86 -7.82
N PHE A 70 -4.01 -3.46 -8.03
CA PHE A 70 -4.50 -3.31 -9.40
C PHE A 70 -3.78 -2.15 -10.09
N ARG A 71 -3.50 -2.32 -11.38
CA ARG A 71 -2.92 -1.26 -12.19
C ARG A 71 -3.96 -0.15 -12.41
N THR A 72 -3.60 1.07 -12.05
CA THR A 72 -4.43 2.27 -12.19
C THR A 72 -3.85 3.28 -13.18
N MET A 73 -2.67 3.00 -13.74
CA MET A 73 -1.97 3.84 -14.69
C MET A 73 -1.65 3.07 -15.97
N VAL A 74 -1.38 3.79 -17.04
CA VAL A 74 -0.90 3.22 -18.30
C VAL A 74 0.39 2.43 -18.08
N ASP A 75 0.62 1.43 -18.94
CA ASP A 75 1.89 0.72 -18.93
C ASP A 75 3.03 1.70 -19.23
N ASN A 76 4.17 1.55 -18.58
CA ASN A 76 5.29 2.49 -18.63
C ASN A 76 5.09 3.86 -17.93
N ALA A 77 4.04 4.07 -17.11
CA ALA A 77 3.84 5.30 -16.36
C ALA A 77 5.07 5.75 -15.54
N SER A 78 5.86 4.81 -15.03
CA SER A 78 7.11 5.08 -14.31
C SER A 78 8.21 5.73 -15.15
N LYS A 79 8.15 5.63 -16.49
CA LYS A 79 9.09 6.27 -17.40
C LYS A 79 8.62 7.66 -17.84
N LEU A 80 7.35 7.98 -17.62
CA LEU A 80 6.70 9.21 -18.13
C LEU A 80 6.69 10.36 -17.12
N GLY A 81 7.09 10.14 -15.87
CA GLY A 81 7.05 11.19 -14.86
C GLY A 81 7.51 10.77 -13.46
N ALA A 82 7.33 11.66 -12.50
CA ALA A 82 7.73 11.48 -11.11
C ALA A 82 7.10 10.24 -10.46
N ALA A 83 7.76 9.68 -9.43
CA ALA A 83 7.27 8.54 -8.68
C ALA A 83 6.03 8.86 -7.83
N VAL A 84 5.82 10.13 -7.51
CA VAL A 84 4.66 10.64 -6.77
C VAL A 84 3.57 11.02 -7.75
N THR A 85 2.34 10.58 -7.47
CA THR A 85 1.15 10.90 -8.27
C THR A 85 0.49 12.13 -7.70
N VAL A 86 0.16 13.09 -8.55
CA VAL A 86 -0.62 14.30 -8.21
C VAL A 86 -2.06 14.15 -8.70
N ASP A 87 -2.94 15.03 -8.25
CA ASP A 87 -4.31 15.08 -8.72
C ASP A 87 -4.35 15.37 -10.24
N ASN A 88 -5.25 14.73 -10.97
CA ASN A 88 -5.37 14.81 -12.44
C ASN A 88 -4.12 14.36 -13.25
N ASP A 89 -3.33 13.43 -12.71
CA ASP A 89 -2.20 12.86 -13.43
C ASP A 89 -2.68 12.14 -14.72
N SER A 90 -2.22 12.62 -15.89
CA SER A 90 -2.62 12.11 -17.22
C SER A 90 -2.27 10.63 -17.46
N ARG A 91 -1.42 10.06 -16.61
CA ARG A 91 -1.05 8.64 -16.66
C ARG A 91 -2.13 7.71 -16.08
N ILE A 92 -3.10 8.27 -15.34
CA ILE A 92 -4.16 7.49 -14.71
C ILE A 92 -5.20 7.11 -15.77
N THR A 93 -5.56 5.81 -15.84
CA THR A 93 -6.58 5.33 -16.75
C THR A 93 -7.98 5.63 -16.20
N LYS A 94 -9.03 5.55 -17.05
CA LYS A 94 -10.42 5.83 -16.62
C LYS A 94 -10.86 4.87 -15.50
N VAL A 95 -10.64 3.58 -15.69
CA VAL A 95 -10.90 2.55 -14.65
C VAL A 95 -10.00 2.79 -13.44
N GLY A 96 -8.73 3.16 -13.67
CA GLY A 96 -7.77 3.48 -12.62
C GLY A 96 -8.23 4.61 -11.71
N ALA A 97 -8.78 5.70 -12.26
CA ALA A 97 -9.32 6.81 -11.49
C ALA A 97 -10.47 6.37 -10.57
N PHE A 98 -11.38 5.54 -11.09
CA PHE A 98 -12.46 4.96 -10.28
C PHE A 98 -11.91 4.09 -9.14
N LEU A 99 -10.98 3.19 -9.44
CA LEU A 99 -10.39 2.29 -8.45
C LEU A 99 -9.68 3.06 -7.32
N ARG A 100 -8.93 4.11 -7.66
CA ARG A 100 -8.23 4.97 -6.69
C ARG A 100 -9.21 5.72 -5.79
N LYS A 101 -10.26 6.31 -6.37
CA LYS A 101 -11.30 7.03 -5.63
C LYS A 101 -11.92 6.18 -4.51
N TYR A 102 -12.13 4.89 -4.76
CA TYR A 102 -12.75 3.97 -3.80
C TYR A 102 -11.75 3.04 -3.11
N ARG A 103 -10.43 3.24 -3.31
CA ARG A 103 -9.36 2.41 -2.76
C ARG A 103 -9.46 0.92 -3.13
N MET A 104 -10.18 0.61 -4.20
CA MET A 104 -10.36 -0.77 -4.68
C MET A 104 -9.09 -1.33 -5.33
N ASP A 105 -8.18 -0.46 -5.75
CA ASP A 105 -6.87 -0.83 -6.27
C ASP A 105 -6.02 -1.59 -5.24
N GLU A 106 -6.33 -1.48 -3.96
CA GLU A 106 -5.59 -2.13 -2.87
C GLU A 106 -6.13 -3.51 -2.48
N PHE A 107 -7.28 -3.97 -3.01
CA PHE A 107 -7.85 -5.30 -2.71
C PHE A 107 -6.85 -6.46 -2.91
N PRO A 108 -5.97 -6.47 -3.93
CA PRO A 108 -4.99 -7.54 -4.09
C PRO A 108 -3.97 -7.65 -2.96
N GLN A 109 -3.84 -6.64 -2.08
CA GLN A 109 -2.96 -6.72 -0.91
C GLN A 109 -3.43 -7.78 0.10
N LEU A 110 -4.68 -8.25 0.03
CA LEU A 110 -5.14 -9.40 0.80
C LEU A 110 -4.26 -10.63 0.56
N PHE A 111 -3.73 -10.82 -0.65
CA PHE A 111 -2.74 -11.87 -0.92
C PHE A 111 -1.44 -11.65 -0.13
N ASN A 112 -0.97 -10.41 0.02
CA ASN A 112 0.20 -10.12 0.84
C ASN A 112 -0.06 -10.41 2.33
N ILE A 113 -1.29 -10.19 2.81
CA ILE A 113 -1.66 -10.53 4.20
C ILE A 113 -1.62 -12.05 4.38
N LEU A 114 -2.22 -12.82 3.48
CA LEU A 114 -2.19 -14.29 3.55
C LEU A 114 -0.76 -14.84 3.47
N ALA A 115 0.09 -14.25 2.61
CA ALA A 115 1.49 -14.62 2.46
C ALA A 115 2.38 -14.27 3.69
N GLY A 116 1.89 -13.43 4.62
CA GLY A 116 2.67 -13.01 5.78
C GLY A 116 3.57 -11.79 5.56
N ASP A 117 3.39 -11.10 4.44
CA ASP A 117 4.11 -9.88 4.15
C ASP A 117 3.48 -8.67 4.85
N MET A 118 2.17 -8.71 5.04
CA MET A 118 1.37 -7.61 5.57
C MET A 118 0.40 -8.06 6.67
N THR A 119 -0.20 -7.09 7.34
CA THR A 119 -1.27 -7.21 8.33
C THR A 119 -2.44 -6.31 7.91
N LEU A 120 -3.64 -6.53 8.45
CA LEU A 120 -4.79 -5.65 8.16
C LEU A 120 -4.53 -4.22 8.67
N VAL A 121 -4.15 -4.10 9.94
CA VAL A 121 -3.90 -2.80 10.58
C VAL A 121 -2.44 -2.72 11.03
N GLY A 122 -1.69 -1.77 10.48
CA GLY A 122 -0.27 -1.55 10.76
C GLY A 122 0.22 -0.28 10.07
N THR A 123 1.52 -0.01 10.14
CA THR A 123 2.12 1.13 9.44
C THR A 123 2.10 0.92 7.93
N ARG A 124 1.84 1.99 7.16
CA ARG A 124 1.86 1.94 5.69
C ARG A 124 3.25 1.47 5.21
N PRO A 125 3.31 0.52 4.26
CA PRO A 125 4.60 0.04 3.76
C PRO A 125 5.29 1.11 2.90
N GLU A 126 6.53 1.44 3.27
CA GLU A 126 7.33 2.43 2.55
C GLU A 126 8.21 1.83 1.45
N VAL A 127 8.59 2.64 0.46
CA VAL A 127 9.58 2.26 -0.54
C VAL A 127 10.98 2.22 0.07
N PRO A 128 11.85 1.29 -0.36
CA PRO A 128 13.21 1.17 0.19
C PRO A 128 14.01 2.47 0.15
N LYS A 129 13.78 3.34 -0.85
CA LYS A 129 14.45 4.66 -1.00
C LYS A 129 14.22 5.53 0.24
N TYR A 130 12.98 5.58 0.76
CA TYR A 130 12.63 6.42 1.91
C TYR A 130 13.04 5.79 3.24
N VAL A 131 12.94 4.46 3.37
CA VAL A 131 13.40 3.75 4.57
C VAL A 131 14.90 3.98 4.83
N LYS A 132 15.71 4.16 3.79
CA LYS A 132 17.14 4.52 3.94
C LYS A 132 17.36 5.88 4.62
N LYS A 133 16.36 6.75 4.62
CA LYS A 133 16.40 8.07 5.26
C LYS A 133 15.81 8.08 6.68
N TYR A 134 15.36 6.92 7.20
CA TYR A 134 14.74 6.81 8.50
C TYR A 134 15.70 7.19 9.62
N THR A 135 15.18 7.94 10.58
CA THR A 135 15.85 8.15 11.89
C THR A 135 15.77 6.88 12.73
N LYS A 136 16.58 6.80 13.79
CA LYS A 136 16.55 5.66 14.73
C LYS A 136 15.16 5.39 15.32
N GLU A 137 14.37 6.43 15.51
CA GLU A 137 13.00 6.33 16.04
C GLU A 137 12.04 5.81 14.98
N MET A 138 12.15 6.26 13.73
CA MET A 138 11.32 5.79 12.62
C MET A 138 11.51 4.28 12.38
N TYR A 139 12.69 3.72 12.62
CA TYR A 139 12.88 2.27 12.54
C TYR A 139 12.01 1.45 13.50
N ALA A 140 11.44 2.06 14.55
CA ALA A 140 10.50 1.39 15.45
C ALA A 140 9.22 0.98 14.71
N THR A 141 8.84 1.67 13.65
CA THR A 141 7.68 1.31 12.81
C THR A 141 7.86 -0.04 12.11
N LEU A 142 9.11 -0.45 11.86
CA LEU A 142 9.45 -1.71 11.22
C LEU A 142 9.54 -2.89 12.22
N LEU A 143 9.20 -2.71 13.47
CA LEU A 143 9.11 -3.82 14.44
C LEU A 143 7.85 -4.66 14.23
N LEU A 144 6.86 -4.16 13.51
CA LEU A 144 5.62 -4.83 13.17
C LEU A 144 5.46 -4.96 11.65
N PRO A 145 4.64 -5.92 11.17
CA PRO A 145 4.33 -6.03 9.75
C PRO A 145 3.66 -4.77 9.21
N ALA A 146 3.94 -4.44 7.95
CA ALA A 146 3.28 -3.35 7.25
C ALA A 146 1.77 -3.59 7.14
N GLY A 147 0.95 -2.54 7.30
CA GLY A 147 -0.51 -2.61 7.29
C GLY A 147 -1.13 -2.31 5.93
N LEU A 148 -2.27 -2.93 5.67
CA LEU A 148 -3.17 -2.54 4.59
C LEU A 148 -3.81 -1.18 4.90
N THR A 149 -4.19 -0.96 6.16
CA THR A 149 -4.70 0.31 6.66
C THR A 149 -3.98 0.73 7.93
N SER A 150 -4.06 2.02 8.25
CA SER A 150 -3.51 2.63 9.46
C SER A 150 -4.34 3.83 9.89
N ARG A 151 -4.17 4.31 11.13
CA ARG A 151 -4.76 5.58 11.56
C ARG A 151 -4.32 6.74 10.65
N THR A 152 -3.06 6.75 10.24
CA THR A 152 -2.52 7.75 9.32
C THR A 152 -3.20 7.66 7.95
N SER A 153 -3.35 6.46 7.39
CA SER A 153 -4.04 6.27 6.09
C SER A 153 -5.50 6.71 6.12
N ILE A 154 -6.16 6.63 7.28
CA ILE A 154 -7.53 7.10 7.46
C ILE A 154 -7.56 8.63 7.60
N ALA A 155 -6.66 9.20 8.40
CA ALA A 155 -6.58 10.65 8.65
C ALA A 155 -6.18 11.43 7.39
N TYR A 156 -5.28 10.89 6.58
CA TYR A 156 -4.78 11.48 5.33
C TYR A 156 -5.33 10.76 4.09
N LYS A 157 -6.63 10.42 4.09
CA LYS A 157 -7.29 9.74 2.96
C LYS A 157 -7.21 10.54 1.65
N ASP A 158 -7.14 11.85 1.74
CA ASP A 158 -7.06 12.79 0.62
C ASP A 158 -5.62 13.29 0.36
N GLU A 159 -4.61 12.43 0.64
CA GLU A 159 -3.18 12.74 0.48
C GLU A 159 -2.84 13.25 -0.94
N ASP A 160 -3.45 12.65 -1.98
CA ASP A 160 -3.24 13.05 -3.38
C ASP A 160 -3.66 14.52 -3.63
N LYS A 161 -4.70 15.03 -2.94
CA LYS A 161 -5.13 16.43 -3.01
C LYS A 161 -4.18 17.37 -2.27
N LEU A 162 -3.78 16.97 -1.05
CA LEU A 162 -2.84 17.75 -0.25
C LEU A 162 -1.49 17.89 -0.94
N LEU A 163 -1.03 16.84 -1.63
CA LEU A 163 0.19 16.87 -2.44
C LEU A 163 0.00 17.73 -3.68
N GLY A 164 -1.18 17.73 -4.32
CA GLY A 164 -1.50 18.59 -5.47
C GLY A 164 -1.41 20.07 -5.10
N GLU A 165 -1.94 20.46 -3.96
CA GLU A 165 -1.88 21.84 -3.44
C GLU A 165 -0.44 22.28 -3.09
N ALA A 166 0.39 21.34 -2.63
CA ALA A 166 1.79 21.62 -2.27
C ALA A 166 2.75 21.68 -3.48
N VAL A 167 2.36 21.16 -4.65
CA VAL A 167 3.17 21.16 -5.87
C VAL A 167 3.36 22.56 -6.46
N ASP A 168 2.44 23.49 -6.22
CA ASP A 168 2.57 24.88 -6.68
C ASP A 168 3.71 25.65 -5.98
N GLU A 169 4.24 25.15 -4.85
CA GLU A 169 5.28 25.88 -4.11
C GLU A 169 6.66 25.21 -4.05
N LYS A 170 6.79 23.90 -4.10
CA LYS A 170 8.11 23.19 -4.07
C LYS A 170 7.99 21.75 -4.58
N SER A 171 9.06 21.25 -5.22
CA SER A 171 9.14 19.87 -5.70
C SER A 171 8.72 18.86 -4.61
N THR A 172 7.81 17.96 -4.96
CA THR A 172 7.22 16.93 -4.07
C THR A 172 8.23 16.02 -3.36
N ASP A 173 9.47 15.98 -3.81
CA ASP A 173 10.56 15.25 -3.15
C ASP A 173 11.04 15.91 -1.83
N ASN A 174 10.62 17.14 -1.52
CA ASN A 174 10.97 17.87 -0.30
C ASN A 174 9.93 17.73 0.83
N ILE A 175 8.82 17.02 0.61
CA ILE A 175 7.73 16.87 1.59
C ILE A 175 7.89 15.60 2.44
N TYR A 176 8.81 14.68 2.06
CA TYR A 176 9.11 13.44 2.78
C TYR A 176 10.50 13.44 3.39
#